data_445c1c9ba065d07bb68d658f6d50b5b2
#
_entry.id   445c1c9ba065d07bb68d658f6d50b5b2
#
_cell.length_a   1.000
_cell.length_b   1.000
_cell.length_c   1.000
_cell.angle_alpha   90.00
_cell.angle_beta   90.00
_cell.angle_gamma   90.00
#
_symmetry.space_group_name_H-M   'P 1'
#
loop_
_entity.id
_entity.type
_entity.pdbx_description
1 polymer ?
#
loop_
_entity_poly.entity_id
_entity_poly.type
_entity_poly.pdbx_seq_one_letter_code
_entity_poly.pdbx_strand_id
1 'polypeptide(L)'
;MARIRHIAITAEDPFVTAELFKKAFGLEELERGDSELAREVYLTDGYINIAIVCWKRTKETPNPYPQGYGLDHFGFEVEDLEGAELRVKQAGATPQPPPPVDLSKLGDRIFFEKKYLIAGVRFDLSGQGWPVAAKSKD
;
A
#
# COMPACT_ATOMS: atom_id res chain seq x y z
N MET A 1 -1.35 17.66 -11.26
CA MET A 1 -2.62 17.20 -10.60
C MET A 1 -2.39 15.83 -9.98
N ALA A 2 -2.87 15.63 -8.77
CA ALA A 2 -2.78 14.33 -8.10
C ALA A 2 -3.78 13.34 -8.70
N ARG A 3 -3.35 12.08 -8.84
CA ARG A 3 -4.20 11.00 -9.37
C ARG A 3 -4.13 9.80 -8.45
N ILE A 4 -5.26 9.17 -8.17
CA ILE A 4 -5.27 7.91 -7.42
C ILE A 4 -4.68 6.82 -8.32
N ARG A 5 -3.58 6.20 -7.87
CA ARG A 5 -2.89 5.14 -8.59
C ARG A 5 -2.62 3.91 -7.73
N HIS A 6 -2.97 3.97 -6.46
CA HIS A 6 -2.72 2.89 -5.52
C HIS A 6 -3.86 2.79 -4.51
N ILE A 7 -4.26 1.55 -4.22
CA ILE A 7 -5.23 1.22 -3.19
C ILE A 7 -4.67 0.05 -2.39
N ALA A 8 -4.64 0.17 -1.07
CA ALA A 8 -4.26 -0.93 -0.20
C ALA A 8 -5.46 -1.40 0.59
N ILE A 9 -5.68 -2.69 0.59
CA ILE A 9 -6.71 -3.36 1.40
C ILE A 9 -6.07 -4.41 2.30
N THR A 10 -6.64 -4.56 3.50
CA THR A 10 -6.26 -5.61 4.42
C THR A 10 -7.26 -6.75 4.31
N ALA A 11 -6.77 -7.98 4.31
CA ALA A 11 -7.58 -9.19 4.20
C ALA A 11 -7.02 -10.27 5.11
N GLU A 12 -7.87 -11.18 5.55
CA GLU A 12 -7.46 -12.30 6.39
C GLU A 12 -6.46 -13.21 5.67
N ASP A 13 -6.74 -13.53 4.41
CA ASP A 13 -5.84 -14.29 3.54
C ASP A 13 -5.72 -13.59 2.19
N PRO A 14 -4.65 -12.82 1.95
CA PRO A 14 -4.44 -12.10 0.71
C PRO A 14 -4.39 -13.01 -0.53
N PHE A 15 -3.90 -14.23 -0.38
CA PHE A 15 -3.77 -15.17 -1.49
C PHE A 15 -5.15 -15.63 -1.98
N VAL A 16 -6.05 -15.93 -1.05
CA VAL A 16 -7.43 -16.30 -1.39
C VAL A 16 -8.15 -15.09 -2.01
N THR A 17 -8.05 -13.92 -1.41
CA THR A 17 -8.68 -12.70 -1.93
C THR A 17 -8.16 -12.36 -3.32
N ALA A 18 -6.86 -12.48 -3.56
CA ALA A 18 -6.27 -12.22 -4.86
C ALA A 18 -6.82 -13.15 -5.94
N GLU A 19 -6.94 -14.46 -5.65
CA GLU A 19 -7.48 -15.42 -6.61
C GLU A 19 -8.95 -15.11 -6.97
N LEU A 20 -9.75 -14.72 -5.96
CA LEU A 20 -11.14 -14.33 -6.19
C LEU A 20 -11.23 -13.06 -7.05
N PHE A 21 -10.39 -12.08 -6.79
CA PHE A 21 -10.38 -10.82 -7.55
C PHE A 21 -9.89 -11.02 -8.99
N LYS A 22 -8.88 -11.86 -9.20
CA LYS A 22 -8.44 -12.23 -10.55
C LYS A 22 -9.55 -12.90 -11.34
N LYS A 23 -10.24 -13.84 -10.70
CA LYS A 23 -11.33 -14.59 -11.33
C LYS A 23 -12.55 -13.71 -11.61
N ALA A 24 -12.93 -12.86 -10.66
CA ALA A 24 -14.15 -12.04 -10.77
C ALA A 24 -13.96 -10.83 -11.70
N PHE A 25 -12.77 -10.21 -11.69
CA PHE A 25 -12.54 -8.92 -12.34
C PHE A 25 -11.44 -8.94 -13.42
N GLY A 26 -10.80 -10.08 -13.63
CA GLY A 26 -9.73 -10.19 -14.61
C GLY A 26 -8.46 -9.42 -14.28
N LEU A 27 -8.22 -9.15 -13.00
CA LEU A 27 -7.02 -8.42 -12.57
C LEU A 27 -5.76 -9.25 -12.81
N GLU A 28 -4.67 -8.57 -13.15
CA GLU A 28 -3.35 -9.19 -13.33
C GLU A 28 -2.58 -9.18 -12.01
N GLU A 29 -1.94 -10.29 -11.68
CA GLU A 29 -1.04 -10.36 -10.54
C GLU A 29 0.34 -9.84 -10.91
N LEU A 30 0.85 -8.90 -10.12
CA LEU A 30 2.18 -8.30 -10.32
C LEU A 30 3.25 -9.00 -9.50
N GLU A 31 2.96 -9.27 -8.24
CA GLU A 31 3.91 -9.82 -7.29
C GLU A 31 3.16 -10.37 -6.07
N ARG A 32 3.75 -11.35 -5.40
CA ARG A 32 3.27 -11.80 -4.08
C ARG A 32 4.45 -12.08 -3.16
N GLY A 33 4.23 -12.01 -1.87
CA GLY A 33 5.24 -12.27 -0.86
C GLY A 33 4.66 -12.86 0.41
N ASP A 34 5.52 -13.57 1.13
CA ASP A 34 5.22 -14.11 2.46
C ASP A 34 6.50 -13.99 3.29
N SER A 35 6.51 -13.02 4.20
CA SER A 35 7.64 -12.74 5.08
C SER A 35 7.24 -12.97 6.53
N GLU A 36 8.18 -12.74 7.46
CA GLU A 36 7.88 -12.77 8.89
C GLU A 36 6.84 -11.72 9.30
N LEU A 37 6.76 -10.60 8.57
CA LEU A 37 5.91 -9.47 8.93
C LEU A 37 4.58 -9.46 8.21
N ALA A 38 4.52 -9.95 6.97
CA ALA A 38 3.32 -9.81 6.16
C ALA A 38 3.22 -10.85 5.05
N ARG A 39 1.99 -11.17 4.70
CA ARG A 39 1.63 -11.83 3.44
C ARG A 39 0.96 -10.80 2.57
N GLU A 40 1.28 -10.79 1.27
CA GLU A 40 0.76 -9.76 0.39
C GLU A 40 0.71 -10.22 -1.06
N VAL A 41 -0.22 -9.64 -1.80
CA VAL A 41 -0.33 -9.79 -3.24
C VAL A 41 -0.59 -8.43 -3.85
N TYR A 42 0.10 -8.11 -4.94
CA TYR A 42 -0.14 -6.89 -5.71
C TYR A 42 -0.84 -7.26 -7.01
N LEU A 43 -1.99 -6.65 -7.26
CA LEU A 43 -2.78 -6.81 -8.48
C LEU A 43 -2.89 -5.47 -9.20
N THR A 44 -3.34 -5.51 -10.46
CA THR A 44 -3.60 -4.29 -11.22
C THR A 44 -4.72 -4.50 -12.24
N ASP A 45 -5.41 -3.41 -12.56
CA ASP A 45 -6.31 -3.32 -13.72
C ASP A 45 -5.62 -2.67 -14.95
N GLY A 46 -4.30 -2.41 -14.85
CA GLY A 46 -3.51 -1.70 -15.85
C GLY A 46 -3.30 -0.23 -15.53
N TYR A 47 -4.05 0.32 -14.60
CA TYR A 47 -3.93 1.73 -14.18
C TYR A 47 -3.72 1.87 -12.67
N ILE A 48 -4.48 1.16 -11.86
CA ILE A 48 -4.39 1.17 -10.39
C ILE A 48 -3.53 -0.01 -9.94
N ASN A 49 -2.62 0.24 -9.03
CA ASN A 49 -1.92 -0.79 -8.26
C ASN A 49 -2.76 -1.11 -7.02
N ILE A 50 -3.07 -2.38 -6.81
CA ILE A 50 -3.88 -2.83 -5.68
C ILE A 50 -3.03 -3.73 -4.81
N ALA A 51 -2.75 -3.31 -3.57
CA ALA A 51 -2.07 -4.13 -2.59
C ALA A 51 -3.11 -4.82 -1.68
N ILE A 52 -3.01 -6.13 -1.55
CA ILE A 52 -3.81 -6.92 -0.62
C ILE A 52 -2.84 -7.47 0.42
N VAL A 53 -3.01 -7.08 1.69
CA VAL A 53 -2.01 -7.31 2.73
C VAL A 53 -2.64 -7.94 3.96
N CYS A 54 -1.92 -8.87 4.56
CA CYS A 54 -2.18 -9.39 5.90
C CYS A 54 -0.92 -9.19 6.75
N TRP A 55 -0.93 -8.23 7.64
CA TRP A 55 0.14 -8.05 8.61
C TRP A 55 0.08 -9.15 9.66
N LYS A 56 1.21 -9.77 9.96
CA LYS A 56 1.30 -10.83 10.96
C LYS A 56 1.43 -10.22 12.36
N ARG A 57 0.90 -10.93 13.34
CA ARG A 57 1.07 -10.53 14.74
C ARG A 57 2.53 -10.70 15.15
N THR A 58 3.06 -9.68 15.82
CA THR A 58 4.40 -9.72 16.42
C THR A 58 4.30 -9.19 17.85
N LYS A 59 5.41 -9.20 18.59
CA LYS A 59 5.45 -8.58 19.92
C LYS A 59 5.22 -7.08 19.84
N GLU A 60 5.75 -6.47 18.79
CA GLU A 60 5.64 -5.04 18.53
C GLU A 60 4.25 -4.66 18.00
N THR A 61 3.60 -5.59 17.31
CA THR A 61 2.30 -5.35 16.67
C THR A 61 1.33 -6.51 17.00
N PRO A 62 0.88 -6.61 18.24
CA PRO A 62 -0.02 -7.70 18.67
C PRO A 62 -1.42 -7.58 18.06
N ASN A 63 -1.84 -6.39 17.68
CA ASN A 63 -3.11 -6.14 17.00
C ASN A 63 -2.86 -5.36 15.71
N PRO A 64 -2.47 -6.04 14.60
CA PRO A 64 -2.14 -5.36 13.36
C PRO A 64 -3.36 -4.77 12.62
N TYR A 65 -4.57 -5.10 13.02
CA TYR A 65 -5.80 -4.64 12.38
C TYR A 65 -6.74 -3.93 13.36
N PRO A 66 -6.31 -2.80 13.98
CA PRO A 66 -7.18 -2.10 14.92
C PRO A 66 -8.45 -1.56 14.26
N GLN A 67 -8.43 -1.36 12.94
CA GLN A 67 -9.56 -0.87 12.15
C GLN A 67 -10.36 -2.01 11.49
N GLY A 68 -9.94 -3.28 11.64
CA GLY A 68 -10.52 -4.42 10.96
C GLY A 68 -9.99 -4.62 9.54
N TYR A 69 -10.65 -5.49 8.77
CA TYR A 69 -10.31 -5.74 7.36
C TYR A 69 -11.00 -4.74 6.44
N GLY A 70 -10.48 -4.60 5.23
CA GLY A 70 -11.02 -3.74 4.20
C GLY A 70 -10.05 -2.66 3.76
N LEU A 71 -10.58 -1.52 3.31
CA LEU A 71 -9.77 -0.42 2.82
C LEU A 71 -8.81 0.09 3.90
N ASP A 72 -7.51 0.11 3.59
CA ASP A 72 -6.48 0.61 4.48
C ASP A 72 -6.06 2.04 4.10
N HIS A 73 -5.64 2.25 2.86
CA HIS A 73 -5.24 3.58 2.40
C HIS A 73 -5.31 3.71 0.88
N PHE A 74 -5.25 4.95 0.41
CA PHE A 74 -5.09 5.31 -0.99
C PHE A 74 -3.68 5.83 -1.24
N GLY A 75 -3.24 5.76 -2.50
CA GLY A 75 -2.00 6.39 -2.93
C GLY A 75 -2.24 7.35 -4.11
N PHE A 76 -1.66 8.54 -4.02
CA PHE A 76 -1.74 9.58 -5.04
C PHE A 76 -0.39 9.75 -5.73
N GLU A 77 -0.37 9.60 -7.03
CA GLU A 77 0.77 9.97 -7.85
C GLU A 77 0.73 11.48 -8.08
N VAL A 78 1.85 12.14 -7.85
CA VAL A 78 1.98 13.59 -7.96
C VAL A 78 3.21 13.94 -8.80
N GLU A 79 3.15 15.05 -9.54
CA GLU A 79 4.26 15.49 -10.39
C GLU A 79 5.40 16.11 -9.57
N ASP A 80 5.06 16.85 -8.52
CA ASP A 80 5.99 17.52 -7.61
C ASP A 80 5.74 17.03 -6.18
N LEU A 81 6.56 16.11 -5.71
CA LEU A 81 6.38 15.48 -4.39
C LEU A 81 6.55 16.52 -3.26
N GLU A 82 7.59 17.36 -3.31
CA GLU A 82 7.80 18.39 -2.27
C GLU A 82 6.63 19.37 -2.20
N GLY A 83 6.17 19.84 -3.35
CA GLY A 83 5.02 20.74 -3.42
C GLY A 83 3.74 20.09 -2.93
N ALA A 84 3.54 18.80 -3.25
CA ALA A 84 2.39 18.04 -2.76
C ALA A 84 2.43 17.85 -1.24
N GLU A 85 3.60 17.52 -0.68
CA GLU A 85 3.75 17.41 0.77
C GLU A 85 3.43 18.74 1.47
N LEU A 86 3.89 19.84 0.92
CA LEU A 86 3.57 21.16 1.46
C LEU A 86 2.06 21.44 1.44
N ARG A 87 1.41 21.14 0.31
CA ARG A 87 -0.05 21.36 0.16
C ARG A 87 -0.87 20.52 1.14
N VAL A 88 -0.52 19.22 1.32
CA VAL A 88 -1.27 18.37 2.24
C VAL A 88 -1.09 18.80 3.69
N LYS A 89 0.12 19.25 4.07
CA LYS A 89 0.38 19.80 5.41
C LYS A 89 -0.42 21.09 5.64
N GLN A 90 -0.45 21.97 4.65
CA GLN A 90 -1.26 23.20 4.73
C GLN A 90 -2.75 22.90 4.83
N ALA A 91 -3.23 21.80 4.23
CA ALA A 91 -4.61 21.35 4.33
C ALA A 91 -4.95 20.67 5.66
N GLY A 92 -3.96 20.44 6.52
CA GLY A 92 -4.19 19.83 7.84
C GLY A 92 -3.71 18.38 7.99
N ALA A 93 -3.01 17.85 6.97
CA ALA A 93 -2.45 16.50 7.08
C ALA A 93 -1.23 16.48 8.00
N THR A 94 -1.05 15.36 8.70
CA THR A 94 0.13 15.08 9.52
C THR A 94 0.85 13.86 9.00
N PRO A 95 2.20 13.79 9.09
CA PRO A 95 2.93 12.58 8.74
C PRO A 95 2.45 11.38 9.57
N GLN A 96 2.27 10.24 8.91
CA GLN A 96 1.94 9.00 9.61
C GLN A 96 3.16 8.52 10.39
N PRO A 97 3.01 8.17 11.68
CA PRO A 97 4.12 7.59 12.43
C PRO A 97 4.62 6.30 11.76
N PRO A 98 5.92 6.00 11.81
CA PRO A 98 6.44 4.73 11.30
C PRO A 98 5.80 3.57 12.05
N PRO A 99 5.55 2.42 11.39
CA PRO A 99 5.01 1.26 12.07
C PRO A 99 6.00 0.76 13.13
N PRO A 100 5.50 0.19 14.25
CA PRO A 100 6.36 -0.32 15.32
C PRO A 100 6.94 -1.69 14.96
N VAL A 101 7.63 -1.77 13.83
CA VAL A 101 8.26 -3.00 13.31
C VAL A 101 9.66 -2.67 12.81
N ASP A 102 10.53 -3.67 12.80
CA ASP A 102 11.86 -3.53 12.23
C ASP A 102 11.77 -3.55 10.70
N LEU A 103 11.86 -2.37 10.09
CA LEU A 103 11.72 -2.20 8.64
C LEU A 103 12.83 -2.91 7.85
N SER A 104 13.98 -3.21 8.48
CA SER A 104 15.05 -3.95 7.83
C SER A 104 14.63 -5.38 7.46
N LYS A 105 13.64 -5.93 8.15
CA LYS A 105 13.08 -7.26 7.88
C LYS A 105 12.18 -7.31 6.65
N LEU A 106 11.86 -6.18 6.05
CA LEU A 106 11.06 -6.12 4.83
C LEU A 106 11.89 -6.34 3.55
N GLY A 107 13.19 -6.60 3.70
CA GLY A 107 14.08 -6.89 2.58
C GLY A 107 14.37 -5.65 1.71
N ASP A 108 14.54 -5.87 0.40
CA ASP A 108 14.94 -4.83 -0.56
C ASP A 108 13.79 -3.88 -0.95
N ARG A 109 12.72 -3.81 -0.15
CA ARG A 109 11.62 -2.92 -0.43
C ARG A 109 12.03 -1.48 -0.21
N ILE A 110 12.05 -0.74 -1.30
CA ILE A 110 12.31 0.70 -1.26
C ILE A 110 10.97 1.38 -1.02
N PHE A 111 10.84 1.97 0.18
CA PHE A 111 9.68 2.78 0.50
C PHE A 111 9.87 4.16 -0.13
N PHE A 112 9.33 4.32 -1.32
CA PHE A 112 9.36 5.59 -2.05
C PHE A 112 8.13 6.46 -1.74
N GLU A 113 7.25 5.93 -0.91
CA GLU A 113 5.98 6.57 -0.55
C GLU A 113 6.16 7.49 0.65
N LYS A 114 5.49 8.63 0.62
CA LYS A 114 5.36 9.52 1.76
C LYS A 114 3.97 9.33 2.37
N LYS A 115 3.91 8.96 3.63
CA LYS A 115 2.68 8.54 4.32
C LYS A 115 2.14 9.65 5.21
N TYR A 116 0.85 9.93 5.05
CA TYR A 116 0.15 11.02 5.75
C TYR A 116 -1.20 10.57 6.28
N LEU A 117 -1.69 11.35 7.24
CA LEU A 117 -3.04 11.26 7.79
C LEU A 117 -3.73 12.62 7.66
N ILE A 118 -4.99 12.61 7.23
CA ILE A 118 -5.85 13.78 7.27
C ILE A 118 -7.24 13.35 7.74
N ALA A 119 -7.73 13.96 8.83
CA ALA A 119 -9.04 13.61 9.42
C ALA A 119 -9.21 12.08 9.65
N GLY A 120 -8.14 11.41 10.04
CA GLY A 120 -8.16 9.96 10.30
C GLY A 120 -8.01 9.09 9.05
N VAL A 121 -7.97 9.67 7.85
CA VAL A 121 -7.80 8.94 6.59
C VAL A 121 -6.32 8.84 6.23
N ARG A 122 -5.86 7.61 6.01
CA ARG A 122 -4.48 7.36 5.60
C ARG A 122 -4.35 7.43 4.09
N PHE A 123 -3.30 8.09 3.63
CA PHE A 123 -2.96 8.14 2.22
C PHE A 123 -1.45 8.26 2.01
N ASP A 124 -1.01 7.82 0.83
CA ASP A 124 0.38 7.91 0.42
C ASP A 124 0.52 8.90 -0.73
N LEU A 125 1.68 9.54 -0.81
CA LEU A 125 2.11 10.34 -1.96
C LEU A 125 3.32 9.68 -2.60
N SER A 126 3.36 9.65 -3.94
CA SER A 126 4.51 9.17 -4.70
C SER A 126 4.74 10.02 -5.92
N GLY A 127 5.99 10.45 -6.13
CA GLY A 127 6.40 11.16 -7.33
C GLY A 127 6.64 10.24 -8.53
N GLN A 128 6.82 8.94 -8.28
CA GLN A 128 7.10 7.94 -9.33
C GLN A 128 5.94 6.98 -9.59
N GLY A 129 4.87 7.07 -8.82
CA GLY A 129 3.72 6.16 -8.90
C GLY A 129 4.03 4.76 -8.39
N TRP A 130 3.20 3.80 -8.81
CA TRP A 130 3.28 2.39 -8.43
C TRP A 130 3.29 1.52 -9.69
N PRO A 131 3.89 0.31 -9.62
CA PRO A 131 3.87 -0.62 -10.75
C PRO A 131 2.43 -1.00 -11.14
N VAL A 132 2.16 -0.97 -12.45
CA VAL A 132 0.88 -1.40 -13.05
C VAL A 132 1.09 -2.42 -14.16
N ALA A 133 2.30 -2.96 -14.28
CA ALA A 133 2.65 -4.04 -15.18
C ALA A 133 3.61 -4.98 -14.47
N ALA A 134 3.52 -6.28 -14.74
CA ALA A 134 4.46 -7.25 -14.19
C ALA A 134 5.87 -6.94 -14.70
N LYS A 135 6.88 -7.19 -13.84
CA LYS A 135 8.28 -7.05 -14.27
C LYS A 135 8.57 -8.04 -15.39
N SER A 136 9.31 -7.58 -16.40
CA SER A 136 9.83 -8.46 -17.43
C SER A 136 10.72 -9.54 -16.79
N LYS A 137 10.61 -10.78 -17.27
CA LYS A 137 11.45 -11.90 -16.82
C LYS A 137 12.82 -11.95 -17.50
N ASP A 138 13.11 -10.97 -18.31
CA ASP A 138 14.39 -10.86 -19.05
C ASP A 138 15.50 -10.29 -18.15
#